data_82ef1a05627c2f8d1b4025537528df34
#
_entry.id   82ef1a05627c2f8d1b4025537528df34
#
_cell.length_a   1.000
_cell.length_b   1.000
_cell.length_c   1.000
_cell.angle_alpha   90.00
_cell.angle_beta   90.00
_cell.angle_gamma   90.00
#
_symmetry.space_group_name_H-M   'P 1'
#
loop_
_entity.id
_entity.type
_entity.pdbx_description
1 polymer ?
#
loop_
_entity_poly.entity_id
_entity_poly.type
_entity_poly.pdbx_seq_one_letter_code
_entity_poly.pdbx_strand_id
1 'polypeptide(L)'
;MSEWGADGWAVQPGQGQRVDTGPNWLDVLLRGAEVEGALGVFVFTHARMADNPPHAHLGFMKILYVLEGEYEFRVGGPGTLVVVPRGSQHVFTTATGGRVLFVCCPAGNEEMFLELGRLGPNASEAQLAEVRDRFAMVSLPGDSSYVWKPTRASE
;
A
#
# COMPACT_ATOMS: atom_id res chain seq x y z
N MET A 1 -0.46 2.12 -35.68
CA MET A 1 0.30 1.75 -34.46
C MET A 1 1.60 2.54 -34.50
N SER A 2 1.90 3.24 -33.44
CA SER A 2 3.24 3.84 -33.30
C SER A 2 4.28 2.74 -33.19
N GLU A 3 5.49 2.99 -33.68
CA GLU A 3 6.61 2.03 -33.54
C GLU A 3 6.96 1.70 -32.07
N TRP A 4 6.33 2.38 -31.12
CA TRP A 4 6.59 2.29 -29.68
C TRP A 4 5.51 1.52 -28.90
N GLY A 5 4.59 0.83 -29.56
CA GLY A 5 3.54 0.04 -28.93
C GLY A 5 2.29 0.84 -28.57
N ALA A 6 1.63 0.49 -27.47
CA ALA A 6 0.40 1.14 -27.04
C ALA A 6 0.62 2.60 -26.64
N ASP A 7 -0.38 3.44 -26.91
CA ASP A 7 -0.37 4.83 -26.48
C ASP A 7 -0.39 4.91 -24.94
N GLY A 8 0.36 5.85 -24.39
CA GLY A 8 0.29 6.17 -22.97
C GLY A 8 -1.08 6.79 -22.60
N TRP A 9 -1.43 6.70 -21.33
CA TRP A 9 -2.65 7.31 -20.80
C TRP A 9 -2.36 8.08 -19.50
N ALA A 10 -3.31 8.90 -19.08
CA ALA A 10 -3.25 9.63 -17.83
C ALA A 10 -4.46 9.30 -16.96
N VAL A 11 -4.24 9.16 -15.67
CA VAL A 11 -5.32 9.06 -14.68
C VAL A 11 -5.44 10.41 -13.98
N GLN A 12 -6.57 11.07 -14.18
CA GLN A 12 -6.82 12.39 -13.59
C GLN A 12 -7.25 12.27 -12.13
N PRO A 13 -7.12 13.33 -11.32
CA PRO A 13 -7.66 13.35 -9.97
C PRO A 13 -9.14 12.93 -9.93
N GLY A 14 -9.47 11.99 -9.03
CA GLY A 14 -10.82 11.45 -8.89
C GLY A 14 -11.21 10.33 -9.87
N GLN A 15 -10.34 9.95 -10.79
CA GLN A 15 -10.59 8.83 -11.73
C GLN A 15 -10.12 7.47 -11.19
N GLY A 16 -9.40 7.44 -10.06
CA GLY A 16 -9.01 6.20 -9.40
C GLY A 16 -10.22 5.42 -8.87
N GLN A 17 -10.09 4.11 -8.81
CA GLN A 17 -11.10 3.26 -8.18
C GLN A 17 -10.98 3.34 -6.67
N ARG A 18 -11.99 3.90 -6.00
CA ARG A 18 -12.01 4.05 -4.54
C ARG A 18 -12.32 2.75 -3.83
N VAL A 19 -11.58 2.51 -2.75
CA VAL A 19 -11.84 1.45 -1.77
C VAL A 19 -11.86 2.09 -0.38
N ASP A 20 -12.98 1.97 0.32
CA ASP A 20 -13.10 2.40 1.71
C ASP A 20 -12.61 1.32 2.66
N THR A 21 -11.83 1.71 3.67
CA THR A 21 -11.28 0.82 4.70
C THR A 21 -11.64 1.32 6.11
N GLY A 22 -12.89 1.65 6.32
CA GLY A 22 -13.38 2.31 7.53
C GLY A 22 -13.19 3.83 7.46
N PRO A 23 -12.46 4.46 8.40
CA PRO A 23 -12.23 5.91 8.38
C PRO A 23 -11.21 6.34 7.31
N ASN A 24 -10.50 5.38 6.73
CA ASN A 24 -9.48 5.59 5.72
C ASN A 24 -9.97 5.08 4.36
N TRP A 25 -9.30 5.47 3.30
CA TRP A 25 -9.60 4.99 1.95
C TRP A 25 -8.37 5.00 1.07
N LEU A 26 -8.43 4.27 -0.01
CA LEU A 26 -7.44 4.36 -1.07
C LEU A 26 -8.09 4.54 -2.43
N ASP A 27 -7.40 5.21 -3.30
CA ASP A 27 -7.77 5.37 -4.70
C ASP A 27 -6.76 4.58 -5.55
N VAL A 28 -7.21 3.49 -6.16
CA VAL A 28 -6.39 2.68 -7.06
C VAL A 28 -6.27 3.42 -8.39
N LEU A 29 -5.05 3.78 -8.75
CA LEU A 29 -4.74 4.58 -9.95
C LEU A 29 -4.31 3.71 -11.12
N LEU A 30 -3.67 2.57 -10.84
CA LEU A 30 -3.21 1.62 -11.85
C LEU A 30 -3.29 0.21 -11.30
N ARG A 31 -3.92 -0.67 -12.07
CA ARG A 31 -4.04 -2.09 -11.74
C ARG A 31 -3.04 -2.91 -12.55
N GLY A 32 -2.58 -3.99 -11.97
CA GLY A 32 -1.66 -4.91 -12.64
C GLY A 32 -2.19 -5.42 -13.98
N ALA A 33 -3.50 -5.65 -14.09
CA ALA A 33 -4.13 -6.10 -15.34
C ALA A 33 -3.96 -5.12 -16.52
N GLU A 34 -3.70 -3.84 -16.25
CA GLU A 34 -3.52 -2.80 -17.28
C GLU A 34 -2.08 -2.76 -17.81
N VAL A 35 -1.12 -3.38 -17.07
CA VAL A 35 0.32 -3.33 -17.36
C VAL A 35 0.98 -4.71 -17.21
N GLU A 36 0.30 -5.76 -17.63
CA GLU A 36 0.79 -7.15 -17.68
C GLU A 36 1.32 -7.66 -16.30
N GLY A 37 0.76 -7.16 -15.20
CA GLY A 37 1.16 -7.53 -13.86
C GLY A 37 2.42 -6.85 -13.35
N ALA A 38 3.00 -5.91 -14.10
CA ALA A 38 4.29 -5.32 -13.77
C ALA A 38 4.27 -4.54 -12.47
N LEU A 39 3.25 -3.73 -12.26
CA LEU A 39 3.10 -2.94 -11.03
C LEU A 39 1.65 -2.53 -10.78
N GLY A 40 1.35 -2.20 -9.53
CA GLY A 40 0.11 -1.57 -9.10
C GLY A 40 0.40 -0.25 -8.40
N VAL A 41 -0.46 0.74 -8.57
CA VAL A 41 -0.31 2.08 -7.99
C VAL A 41 -1.60 2.52 -7.33
N PHE A 42 -1.51 2.99 -6.09
CA PHE A 42 -2.64 3.60 -5.39
C PHE A 42 -2.19 4.69 -4.41
N VAL A 43 -3.08 5.58 -4.07
CA VAL A 43 -2.89 6.57 -3.02
C VAL A 43 -3.73 6.17 -1.82
N PHE A 44 -3.10 5.94 -0.70
CA PHE A 44 -3.78 5.71 0.57
C PHE A 44 -3.97 7.04 1.29
N THR A 45 -5.20 7.33 1.71
CA THR A 45 -5.56 8.50 2.52
C THR A 45 -5.97 8.05 3.91
N HIS A 46 -5.25 8.54 4.91
CA HIS A 46 -5.51 8.31 6.33
C HIS A 46 -6.14 9.57 6.92
N ALA A 47 -7.39 9.48 7.36
CA ALA A 47 -8.12 10.62 7.92
C ALA A 47 -7.61 11.03 9.30
N ARG A 48 -7.14 10.07 10.09
CA ARG A 48 -6.55 10.24 11.42
C ARG A 48 -5.55 9.12 11.66
N MET A 49 -5.06 9.06 12.90
CA MET A 49 -4.16 8.01 13.35
C MET A 49 -4.52 6.65 12.73
N ALA A 50 -3.60 6.12 11.99
CA ALA A 50 -3.66 4.77 11.49
C ALA A 50 -2.58 3.97 12.21
N ASP A 51 -3.00 2.89 12.83
CA ASP A 51 -2.11 1.90 13.41
C ASP A 51 -2.24 0.64 12.56
N ASN A 52 -1.13 0.24 11.97
CA ASN A 52 -1.09 -0.92 11.12
C ASN A 52 -0.26 -1.99 11.82
N PRO A 53 -0.84 -3.15 12.16
CA PRO A 53 -0.09 -4.19 12.85
C PRO A 53 1.09 -4.67 12.00
N PRO A 54 2.18 -5.14 12.60
CA PRO A 54 3.34 -5.65 11.90
C PRO A 54 2.95 -6.76 10.92
N HIS A 55 3.38 -6.62 9.69
CA HIS A 55 3.11 -7.59 8.63
C HIS A 55 4.21 -7.58 7.58
N ALA A 56 4.21 -8.59 6.72
CA ALA A 56 5.09 -8.67 5.57
C ALA A 56 4.31 -9.12 4.34
N HIS A 57 4.75 -8.70 3.19
CA HIS A 57 4.23 -9.18 1.90
C HIS A 57 5.31 -9.99 1.19
N LEU A 58 4.97 -11.23 0.85
CA LEU A 58 5.90 -12.15 0.19
C LEU A 58 5.86 -12.04 -1.33
N GLY A 59 4.75 -11.54 -1.89
CA GLY A 59 4.50 -11.50 -3.33
C GLY A 59 5.09 -10.30 -4.06
N PHE A 60 5.35 -9.19 -3.38
CA PHE A 60 5.78 -7.93 -4.00
C PHE A 60 6.64 -7.09 -3.06
N MET A 61 7.44 -6.22 -3.64
CA MET A 61 8.06 -5.10 -2.93
C MET A 61 7.15 -3.87 -2.99
N LYS A 62 7.30 -2.95 -2.04
CA LYS A 62 6.58 -1.68 -2.02
C LYS A 62 7.53 -0.51 -2.02
N ILE A 63 7.15 0.53 -2.74
CA ILE A 63 7.70 1.87 -2.61
C ILE A 63 6.58 2.76 -2.10
N LEU A 64 6.84 3.51 -1.04
CA LEU A 64 5.92 4.45 -0.44
C LEU A 64 6.51 5.85 -0.55
N TYR A 65 5.72 6.79 -1.03
CA TYR A 65 6.13 8.18 -1.12
C TYR A 65 5.10 9.06 -0.39
N VAL A 66 5.53 9.74 0.66
CA VAL A 66 4.66 10.59 1.48
C VAL A 66 4.31 11.86 0.70
N LEU A 67 3.03 12.04 0.43
CA LEU A 67 2.48 13.21 -0.25
C LEU A 67 2.07 14.29 0.73
N GLU A 68 1.42 13.90 1.83
CA GLU A 68 0.88 14.79 2.85
C GLU A 68 0.94 14.14 4.23
N GLY A 69 1.06 14.94 5.28
CA GLY A 69 1.07 14.50 6.67
C GLY A 69 2.42 13.99 7.14
N GLU A 70 2.46 13.53 8.38
CA GLU A 70 3.64 12.98 9.01
C GLU A 70 3.43 11.50 9.30
N TYR A 71 4.40 10.67 8.92
CA TYR A 71 4.39 9.23 9.08
C TYR A 71 5.61 8.76 9.84
N GLU A 72 5.38 7.93 10.82
CA GLU A 72 6.45 7.19 11.50
C GLU A 72 6.68 5.86 10.79
N PHE A 73 7.57 5.89 9.83
CA PHE A 73 8.34 4.71 9.38
C PHE A 73 9.67 4.59 10.12
N ARG A 74 9.96 5.43 10.91
CA ARG A 74 10.70 6.06 11.97
C ARG A 74 10.69 7.59 11.92
N VAL A 75 10.80 8.24 10.80
CA VAL A 75 10.62 9.69 10.60
C VAL A 75 10.29 9.92 9.13
N GLY A 76 9.19 10.57 8.82
CA GLY A 76 8.89 10.88 7.44
C GLY A 76 7.72 11.84 7.30
N GLY A 77 8.01 13.00 6.73
CA GLY A 77 7.04 13.96 6.23
C GLY A 77 6.96 13.95 4.70
N PRO A 78 6.30 14.94 4.09
CA PRO A 78 6.16 15.07 2.65
C PRO A 78 7.52 15.00 1.94
N GLY A 79 7.60 14.19 0.88
CA GLY A 79 8.82 13.93 0.14
C GLY A 79 9.66 12.75 0.63
N THR A 80 9.30 12.13 1.76
CA THR A 80 10.00 10.92 2.23
C THR A 80 9.64 9.74 1.33
N LEU A 81 10.67 9.01 0.86
CA LEU A 81 10.54 7.76 0.14
C LEU A 81 10.97 6.59 1.02
N VAL A 82 10.12 5.58 1.10
CA VAL A 82 10.39 4.33 1.83
C VAL A 82 10.35 3.16 0.87
N VAL A 83 11.34 2.27 0.96
CA VAL A 83 11.39 1.03 0.19
C VAL A 83 11.21 -0.15 1.13
N VAL A 84 10.23 -0.99 0.85
CA VAL A 84 9.92 -2.20 1.62
C VAL A 84 10.15 -3.42 0.71
N PRO A 85 11.27 -4.13 0.83
CA PRO A 85 11.52 -5.35 0.08
C PRO A 85 10.50 -6.46 0.40
N ARG A 86 10.38 -7.45 -0.48
CA ARG A 86 9.57 -8.65 -0.23
C ARG A 86 9.99 -9.32 1.08
N GLY A 87 9.03 -9.77 1.86
CA GLY A 87 9.26 -10.44 3.12
C GLY A 87 9.77 -9.54 4.25
N SER A 88 9.98 -8.26 3.97
CA SER A 88 10.40 -7.32 5.01
C SER A 88 9.23 -6.99 5.93
N GLN A 89 9.41 -7.26 7.21
CA GLN A 89 8.45 -6.86 8.24
C GLN A 89 8.39 -5.34 8.31
N HIS A 90 7.19 -4.80 8.30
CA HIS A 90 7.00 -3.36 8.38
C HIS A 90 5.71 -2.98 9.08
N VAL A 91 5.72 -1.80 9.59
CA VAL A 91 4.60 -1.11 10.20
C VAL A 91 4.78 0.38 9.91
N PHE A 92 3.70 1.11 9.82
CA PHE A 92 3.72 2.57 9.84
C PHE A 92 2.58 3.10 10.68
N THR A 93 2.78 4.26 11.25
CA THR A 93 1.74 4.99 11.99
C THR A 93 1.71 6.44 11.55
N THR A 94 0.58 7.08 11.69
CA THR A 94 0.43 8.52 11.54
C THR A 94 -0.51 9.07 12.60
N ALA A 95 -0.07 10.10 13.32
CA ALA A 95 -0.90 10.80 14.29
C ALA A 95 -1.72 11.92 13.65
N THR A 96 -1.25 12.45 12.52
CA THR A 96 -1.88 13.59 11.83
C THR A 96 -2.89 13.17 10.77
N GLY A 97 -2.84 11.90 10.33
CA GLY A 97 -3.38 11.51 9.04
C GLY A 97 -2.47 11.98 7.90
N GLY A 98 -2.89 11.75 6.68
CA GLY A 98 -2.11 12.15 5.52
C GLY A 98 -2.39 11.31 4.28
N ARG A 99 -1.52 11.44 3.29
CA ARG A 99 -1.60 10.71 2.02
C ARG A 99 -0.26 10.14 1.63
N VAL A 100 -0.27 8.89 1.20
CA VAL A 100 0.92 8.17 0.75
C VAL A 100 0.65 7.53 -0.62
N LEU A 101 1.53 7.75 -1.56
CA LEU A 101 1.56 7.01 -2.82
C LEU A 101 2.25 5.66 -2.60
N PHE A 102 1.59 4.60 -3.00
CA PHE A 102 2.11 3.23 -3.01
C PHE A 102 2.35 2.76 -4.43
N VAL A 103 3.54 2.22 -4.67
CA VAL A 103 3.87 1.48 -5.89
C VAL A 103 4.29 0.08 -5.48
N CYS A 104 3.61 -0.94 -5.98
CA CYS A 104 3.88 -2.34 -5.69
C CYS A 104 4.40 -3.05 -6.93
N CYS A 105 5.49 -3.78 -6.83
CA CYS A 105 6.14 -4.46 -7.94
C CYS A 105 6.55 -5.89 -7.56
N PRO A 106 6.03 -6.92 -8.25
CA PRO A 106 4.92 -6.87 -9.20
C PRO A 106 3.63 -6.37 -8.57
N ALA A 107 2.60 -6.16 -9.38
CA ALA A 107 1.25 -5.83 -8.93
C ALA A 107 0.69 -6.88 -7.94
N GLY A 108 -0.29 -6.48 -7.12
CA GLY A 108 -0.98 -7.41 -6.22
C GLY A 108 -1.60 -6.75 -5.00
N ASN A 109 -0.95 -5.77 -4.40
CA ASN A 109 -1.48 -5.13 -3.20
C ASN A 109 -2.78 -4.35 -3.46
N GLU A 110 -2.86 -3.69 -4.60
CA GLU A 110 -4.08 -3.00 -5.04
C GLU A 110 -5.24 -3.97 -5.23
N GLU A 111 -4.99 -5.15 -5.81
CA GLU A 111 -6.01 -6.17 -5.99
C GLU A 111 -6.49 -6.74 -4.64
N MET A 112 -5.58 -6.94 -3.69
CA MET A 112 -5.95 -7.34 -2.34
C MET A 112 -6.93 -6.34 -1.71
N PHE A 113 -6.65 -5.05 -1.80
CA PHE A 113 -7.54 -4.02 -1.28
C PHE A 113 -8.87 -3.96 -2.02
N LEU A 114 -8.87 -4.12 -3.34
CA LEU A 114 -10.11 -4.19 -4.13
C LEU A 114 -10.97 -5.37 -3.69
N GLU A 115 -10.39 -6.53 -3.43
CA GLU A 115 -11.13 -7.68 -2.92
C GLU A 115 -11.64 -7.48 -1.49
N LEU A 116 -10.81 -6.95 -0.59
CA LEU A 116 -11.24 -6.59 0.76
C LEU A 116 -12.40 -5.59 0.74
N GLY A 117 -12.34 -4.61 -0.14
CA GLY A 117 -13.43 -3.64 -0.32
C GLY A 117 -14.74 -4.27 -0.80
N ARG A 118 -14.67 -5.28 -1.67
CA ARG A 118 -15.86 -6.02 -2.15
C ARG A 118 -16.55 -6.83 -1.05
N LEU A 119 -15.82 -7.31 -0.06
CA LEU A 119 -16.40 -7.99 1.10
C LEU A 119 -17.26 -7.06 1.95
N GLY A 120 -16.94 -5.78 1.96
CA GLY A 120 -17.68 -4.74 2.67
C GLY A 120 -17.48 -4.75 4.19
N PRO A 121 -18.20 -3.88 4.90
CA PRO A 121 -17.95 -3.62 6.33
C PRO A 121 -18.41 -4.76 7.26
N ASN A 122 -19.20 -5.69 6.77
CA ASN A 122 -19.71 -6.83 7.54
C ASN A 122 -18.91 -8.13 7.33
N ALA A 123 -17.76 -8.05 6.66
CA ALA A 123 -16.90 -9.20 6.44
C ALA A 123 -16.43 -9.79 7.78
N SER A 124 -16.50 -11.10 7.89
CA SER A 124 -15.94 -11.80 9.04
C SER A 124 -14.40 -11.79 9.00
N GLU A 125 -13.77 -11.92 10.16
CA GLU A 125 -12.30 -12.01 10.21
C GLU A 125 -11.77 -13.19 9.39
N ALA A 126 -12.51 -14.31 9.32
CA ALA A 126 -12.14 -15.44 8.47
C ALA A 126 -12.13 -15.09 6.98
N GLN A 127 -13.10 -14.33 6.49
CA GLN A 127 -13.11 -13.86 5.09
C GLN A 127 -11.98 -12.90 4.80
N LEU A 128 -11.69 -11.97 5.73
CA LEU A 128 -10.58 -11.04 5.60
C LEU A 128 -9.23 -11.76 5.59
N ALA A 129 -9.07 -12.77 6.46
CA ALA A 129 -7.85 -13.60 6.52
C ALA A 129 -7.66 -14.40 5.21
N GLU A 130 -8.71 -14.99 4.66
CA GLU A 130 -8.64 -15.73 3.39
C GLU A 130 -8.13 -14.85 2.24
N VAL A 131 -8.60 -13.61 2.15
CA VAL A 131 -8.09 -12.67 1.14
C VAL A 131 -6.62 -12.37 1.37
N ARG A 132 -6.22 -12.03 2.60
CA ARG A 132 -4.82 -11.73 2.93
C ARG A 132 -3.90 -12.91 2.61
N ASP A 133 -4.31 -14.12 2.91
CA ASP A 133 -3.54 -15.35 2.62
C ASP A 133 -3.34 -15.57 1.12
N ARG A 134 -4.37 -15.34 0.30
CA ARG A 134 -4.25 -15.45 -1.16
C ARG A 134 -3.24 -14.47 -1.74
N PHE A 135 -3.07 -13.31 -1.14
CA PHE A 135 -2.08 -12.32 -1.54
C PHE A 135 -0.77 -12.42 -0.77
N ALA A 136 -0.54 -13.54 -0.08
CA ALA A 136 0.69 -13.83 0.66
C ALA A 136 1.08 -12.72 1.66
N MET A 137 0.08 -12.11 2.30
CA MET A 137 0.29 -11.20 3.42
C MET A 137 0.42 -12.02 4.70
N VAL A 138 1.55 -11.87 5.37
CA VAL A 138 1.83 -12.57 6.63
C VAL A 138 1.69 -11.59 7.79
N SER A 139 0.75 -11.89 8.70
CA SER A 139 0.67 -11.18 9.98
C SER A 139 1.72 -11.74 10.93
N LEU A 140 2.44 -10.85 11.58
CA LEU A 140 3.52 -11.24 12.48
C LEU A 140 3.13 -10.95 13.93
N PRO A 141 3.46 -11.84 14.88
CA PRO A 141 3.27 -11.54 16.29
C PRO A 141 4.21 -10.41 16.68
N GLY A 142 3.68 -9.38 17.31
CA GLY A 142 4.46 -8.24 17.79
C GLY A 142 3.59 -7.06 18.10
N ASP A 143 4.11 -6.22 18.97
CA ASP A 143 3.52 -4.91 19.21
C ASP A 143 3.95 -3.93 18.10
N SER A 144 3.31 -2.80 18.02
CA SER A 144 3.63 -1.70 17.11
C SER A 144 5.01 -1.07 17.36
N SER A 145 5.79 -1.62 18.28
CA SER A 145 7.14 -1.17 18.62
C SER A 145 8.23 -1.67 17.67
N TYR A 146 7.87 -2.41 16.61
CA TYR A 146 8.85 -2.86 15.64
C TYR A 146 9.56 -1.69 14.98
N VAL A 147 10.83 -1.59 15.34
CA VAL A 147 11.71 -0.55 14.84
C VAL A 147 12.31 -0.96 13.49
N TRP A 148 11.90 -0.31 12.44
CA TRP A 148 12.50 -0.43 11.12
C TRP A 148 14.01 -0.12 11.20
N LYS A 149 14.87 -1.03 10.81
CA LYS A 149 16.31 -0.76 10.73
C LYS A 149 16.60 -0.22 9.33
N PRO A 150 17.15 0.98 9.18
CA PRO A 150 17.61 1.44 7.87
C PRO A 150 18.68 0.48 7.36
N THR A 151 18.48 -0.02 6.15
CA THR A 151 19.41 -0.97 5.49
C THR A 151 20.61 -0.27 4.84
N ARG A 152 20.68 1.05 4.90
CA ARG A 152 21.85 1.82 4.47
C ARG A 152 22.33 2.68 5.62
N ALA A 153 23.56 2.40 6.09
CA ALA A 153 24.31 3.38 6.83
C ALA A 153 24.55 4.57 5.87
N SER A 154 24.23 5.77 6.32
CA SER A 154 24.74 6.98 5.66
C SER A 154 26.27 6.93 5.78
N GLU A 155 26.96 6.76 4.66
CA GLU A 155 28.38 7.11 4.57
C GLU A 155 28.57 8.60 4.70
#